data_08970bf4dd3baeed48f24a973ec40abb
#
_entry.id   08970bf4dd3baeed48f24a973ec40abb
#
_cell.length_a   1.000
_cell.length_b   1.000
_cell.length_c   1.000
_cell.angle_alpha   90.00
_cell.angle_beta   90.00
_cell.angle_gamma   90.00
#
_symmetry.space_group_name_H-M   'P 1'
#
loop_
_entity.id
_entity.type
_entity.pdbx_description
1 polymer ?
#
loop_
_entity_poly.entity_id
_entity_poly.type
_entity_poly.pdbx_seq_one_letter_code
_entity_poly.pdbx_strand_id
1 'polypeptide(L)'
;MKKSLLFLLLLLPFISQAQICEVSGNQEGTWDCDTIVVVGDIIVPEESSLIVSPGTKVIFDDHYGIMVKGSFEAIGTEENPITFTSIDTTGFYMWDSGNGGWNAITFQNVKTPVRIEYCNFSYGKAVNEMRRGGALRFFNVDDVTIDNCRFTNNFTSAKGAGLYAENSSLKITNCEVGDNYGYNLDGEYMHGCGFQFLKCTVNMENMYFHDNICTVAYGGGANFDSCAVNVNRAIFEDNLTTNAAGMGIQRSNNYETKISNVLFHNNIANHYGGAMAMATSSP
;
A
#
# COMPACT_ATOMS: atom_id res chain seq x y z
N MET A 1 16.65 70.86 4.03
CA MET A 1 17.33 69.58 3.88
C MET A 1 16.47 68.49 4.58
N LYS A 2 15.70 67.66 3.81
CA LYS A 2 14.91 66.56 4.36
C LYS A 2 15.81 65.32 4.39
N LYS A 3 16.08 64.78 5.58
CA LYS A 3 16.79 63.52 5.75
C LYS A 3 15.78 62.38 5.52
N SER A 4 15.90 61.65 4.41
CA SER A 4 15.20 60.38 4.20
C SER A 4 15.88 59.29 5.04
N LEU A 5 15.15 58.73 5.99
CA LEU A 5 15.56 57.57 6.76
C LEU A 5 15.20 56.31 5.95
N LEU A 6 16.21 55.64 5.40
CA LEU A 6 16.05 54.37 4.67
C LEU A 6 15.93 53.25 5.70
N PHE A 7 14.74 52.68 5.83
CA PHE A 7 14.51 51.50 6.69
C PHE A 7 14.94 50.23 5.91
N LEU A 8 16.11 49.69 6.24
CA LEU A 8 16.60 48.44 5.71
C LEU A 8 15.89 47.30 6.46
N LEU A 9 14.86 46.69 5.84
CA LEU A 9 14.19 45.52 6.37
C LEU A 9 15.11 44.29 6.19
N LEU A 10 15.80 43.88 7.26
CA LEU A 10 16.56 42.62 7.29
C LEU A 10 15.57 41.46 7.29
N LEU A 11 15.39 40.85 6.14
CA LEU A 11 14.76 39.50 6.02
C LEU A 11 15.76 38.47 6.61
N LEU A 12 15.60 38.15 7.89
CA LEU A 12 16.27 37.01 8.47
C LEU A 12 15.64 35.74 7.88
N PRO A 13 16.43 34.82 7.30
CA PRO A 13 15.90 33.55 6.89
C PRO A 13 15.39 32.82 8.15
N PHE A 14 14.10 32.49 8.18
CA PHE A 14 13.57 31.54 9.15
C PHE A 14 14.17 30.17 8.84
N ILE A 15 15.17 29.75 9.60
CA ILE A 15 15.66 28.38 9.59
C ILE A 15 14.62 27.59 10.39
N SER A 16 13.65 26.98 9.71
CA SER A 16 12.80 25.96 10.31
C SER A 16 13.71 24.76 10.59
N GLN A 17 13.86 24.39 11.86
CA GLN A 17 14.45 23.11 12.21
C GLN A 17 13.40 22.01 11.98
N ALA A 18 13.77 20.96 11.25
CA ALA A 18 12.89 19.82 11.05
C ALA A 18 12.50 19.20 12.42
N GLN A 19 11.20 19.07 12.65
CA GLN A 19 10.67 18.50 13.89
C GLN A 19 10.59 16.98 13.78
N ILE A 20 11.24 16.27 14.72
CA ILE A 20 11.22 14.80 14.81
C ILE A 20 10.46 14.41 16.07
N CYS A 21 9.48 13.50 15.91
CA CYS A 21 8.68 12.97 17.01
C CYS A 21 8.78 11.44 17.03
N GLU A 22 9.02 10.87 18.22
CA GLU A 22 8.96 9.42 18.44
C GLU A 22 7.58 9.02 18.96
N VAL A 23 7.03 7.92 18.43
CA VAL A 23 5.68 7.45 18.76
C VAL A 23 5.65 5.93 18.97
N SER A 24 4.79 5.49 19.88
CA SER A 24 4.46 4.08 20.13
C SER A 24 3.15 3.94 20.90
N GLY A 25 2.57 2.75 20.94
CA GLY A 25 1.35 2.45 21.70
C GLY A 25 0.09 3.09 21.11
N ASN A 26 -0.85 3.49 21.97
CA ASN A 26 -2.09 4.14 21.52
C ASN A 26 -1.81 5.54 20.98
N GLN A 27 -2.31 5.83 19.80
CA GLN A 27 -2.15 7.12 19.12
C GLN A 27 -3.49 7.67 18.68
N GLU A 28 -3.66 8.99 18.82
CA GLU A 28 -4.80 9.76 18.33
C GLU A 28 -4.38 11.21 18.05
N GLY A 29 -5.25 11.98 17.39
CA GLY A 29 -4.99 13.39 17.05
C GLY A 29 -4.26 13.52 15.73
N THR A 30 -3.34 14.47 15.64
CA THR A 30 -2.65 14.79 14.39
C THR A 30 -1.15 14.56 14.54
N TRP A 31 -0.58 13.82 13.60
CA TRP A 31 0.86 13.74 13.40
C TRP A 31 1.28 14.85 12.44
N ASP A 32 1.86 15.90 12.98
CA ASP A 32 2.26 17.14 12.27
C ASP A 32 3.77 17.43 12.33
N CYS A 33 4.56 16.53 12.89
CA CYS A 33 6.02 16.60 12.83
C CYS A 33 6.50 16.29 11.40
N ASP A 34 7.58 16.94 10.95
CA ASP A 34 8.20 16.65 9.64
C ASP A 34 8.60 15.17 9.52
N THR A 35 9.05 14.57 10.64
CA THR A 35 9.39 13.15 10.73
C THR A 35 8.78 12.53 11.98
N ILE A 36 8.02 11.47 11.80
CA ILE A 36 7.52 10.59 12.85
C ILE A 36 8.37 9.31 12.85
N VAL A 37 9.02 9.00 13.97
CA VAL A 37 9.77 7.75 14.15
C VAL A 37 8.91 6.79 15.00
N VAL A 38 8.48 5.70 14.39
CA VAL A 38 7.70 4.65 15.05
C VAL A 38 8.66 3.70 15.76
N VAL A 39 8.71 3.77 17.09
CA VAL A 39 9.62 3.00 17.95
C VAL A 39 8.92 1.84 18.69
N GLY A 40 7.71 1.50 18.29
CA GLY A 40 6.90 0.40 18.80
C GLY A 40 5.57 0.32 18.06
N ASP A 41 4.84 -0.81 18.21
CA ASP A 41 3.54 -0.96 17.56
C ASP A 41 2.56 0.16 17.94
N ILE A 42 1.82 0.64 16.95
CA ILE A 42 0.81 1.69 17.09
C ILE A 42 -0.59 1.08 17.08
N ILE A 43 -1.47 1.58 17.93
CA ILE A 43 -2.90 1.29 17.92
C ILE A 43 -3.67 2.59 17.83
N VAL A 44 -4.56 2.73 16.84
CA VAL A 44 -5.60 3.75 16.80
C VAL A 44 -6.89 3.13 17.35
N PRO A 45 -7.32 3.46 18.59
CA PRO A 45 -8.51 2.88 19.22
C PRO A 45 -9.81 3.16 18.45
N GLU A 46 -10.88 2.39 18.70
CA GLU A 46 -12.16 2.46 17.95
C GLU A 46 -12.80 3.87 17.95
N GLU A 47 -12.72 4.58 19.08
CA GLU A 47 -13.32 5.91 19.21
C GLU A 47 -12.35 7.07 18.95
N SER A 48 -11.13 6.73 18.52
CA SER A 48 -10.08 7.71 18.24
C SER A 48 -9.92 7.96 16.76
N SER A 49 -9.30 9.08 16.43
CA SER A 49 -8.94 9.47 15.06
C SER A 49 -7.47 9.81 15.00
N LEU A 50 -6.77 9.29 13.99
CA LEU A 50 -5.40 9.67 13.66
C LEU A 50 -5.37 10.32 12.28
N ILE A 51 -4.79 11.51 12.20
CA ILE A 51 -4.58 12.26 10.97
C ILE A 51 -3.08 12.43 10.76
N VAL A 52 -2.59 12.10 9.58
CA VAL A 52 -1.19 12.34 9.19
C VAL A 52 -1.14 13.55 8.27
N SER A 53 -0.39 14.57 8.64
CA SER A 53 -0.29 15.83 7.90
C SER A 53 0.48 15.68 6.59
N PRO A 54 0.17 16.50 5.55
CA PRO A 54 0.93 16.53 4.31
C PRO A 54 2.43 16.76 4.53
N GLY A 55 3.27 16.03 3.80
CA GLY A 55 4.73 16.11 3.87
C GLY A 55 5.38 15.33 5.01
N THR A 56 4.58 14.76 5.93
CA THR A 56 5.11 13.95 7.03
C THR A 56 5.81 12.70 6.50
N LYS A 57 7.02 12.43 7.02
CA LYS A 57 7.75 11.20 6.79
C LYS A 57 7.61 10.28 8.01
N VAL A 58 6.87 9.19 7.88
CA VAL A 58 6.70 8.15 8.91
C VAL A 58 7.74 7.08 8.68
N ILE A 59 8.67 6.93 9.62
CA ILE A 59 9.80 6.00 9.55
C ILE A 59 9.64 4.96 10.67
N PHE A 60 9.63 3.69 10.31
CA PHE A 60 9.61 2.60 11.28
C PHE A 60 11.04 2.19 11.64
N ASP A 61 11.35 2.20 12.93
CA ASP A 61 12.68 1.88 13.46
C ASP A 61 12.96 0.37 13.44
N ASP A 62 11.90 -0.46 13.48
CA ASP A 62 11.97 -1.92 13.38
C ASP A 62 10.67 -2.44 12.69
N HIS A 63 10.42 -3.74 12.76
CA HIS A 63 9.24 -4.41 12.18
C HIS A 63 7.94 -4.11 12.96
N TYR A 64 7.72 -2.85 13.28
CA TYR A 64 6.49 -2.35 13.89
C TYR A 64 5.42 -2.05 12.84
N GLY A 65 4.15 -2.03 13.27
CA GLY A 65 3.00 -1.73 12.44
C GLY A 65 2.01 -0.77 13.10
N ILE A 66 0.98 -0.42 12.34
CA ILE A 66 -0.13 0.41 12.81
C ILE A 66 -1.42 -0.40 12.71
N MET A 67 -2.07 -0.65 13.85
CA MET A 67 -3.40 -1.26 13.91
C MET A 67 -4.46 -0.18 14.06
N VAL A 68 -5.28 0.02 13.02
CA VAL A 68 -6.36 1.00 12.99
C VAL A 68 -7.69 0.30 13.26
N LYS A 69 -8.36 0.70 14.35
CA LYS A 69 -9.74 0.30 14.69
C LYS A 69 -10.70 1.49 14.63
N GLY A 70 -10.18 2.70 14.80
CA GLY A 70 -10.88 3.97 14.74
C GLY A 70 -10.82 4.63 13.37
N SER A 71 -10.79 5.96 13.32
CA SER A 71 -10.66 6.74 12.10
C SER A 71 -9.19 6.96 11.72
N PHE A 72 -8.90 6.98 10.43
CA PHE A 72 -7.56 7.26 9.93
C PHE A 72 -7.61 8.03 8.62
N GLU A 73 -6.87 9.12 8.55
CA GLU A 73 -6.66 9.89 7.34
C GLU A 73 -5.16 10.15 7.12
N ALA A 74 -4.70 9.89 5.90
CA ALA A 74 -3.37 10.26 5.45
C ALA A 74 -3.54 10.93 4.08
N ILE A 75 -3.68 12.24 4.08
CA ILE A 75 -3.95 13.04 2.88
C ILE A 75 -2.78 13.99 2.67
N GLY A 76 -1.89 13.62 1.75
CA GLY A 76 -0.79 14.47 1.28
C GLY A 76 -1.24 15.40 0.15
N THR A 77 -0.27 15.98 -0.53
CA THR A 77 -0.45 16.71 -1.79
C THR A 77 0.63 16.30 -2.78
N GLU A 78 0.50 16.68 -4.05
CA GLU A 78 1.52 16.39 -5.07
C GLU A 78 2.89 16.98 -4.67
N GLU A 79 2.91 18.20 -4.10
CA GLU A 79 4.13 18.87 -3.66
C GLU A 79 4.64 18.36 -2.30
N ASN A 80 3.74 17.85 -1.46
CA ASN A 80 4.04 17.39 -0.10
C ASN A 80 3.42 16.02 0.17
N PRO A 81 3.89 14.95 -0.50
CA PRO A 81 3.38 13.60 -0.27
C PRO A 81 3.78 13.10 1.13
N ILE A 82 2.94 12.24 1.68
CA ILE A 82 3.24 11.52 2.93
C ILE A 82 4.05 10.27 2.58
N THR A 83 5.08 9.96 3.36
CA THR A 83 5.91 8.78 3.11
C THR A 83 5.90 7.83 4.31
N PHE A 84 5.63 6.55 4.07
CA PHE A 84 5.76 5.46 5.03
C PHE A 84 6.91 4.55 4.59
N THR A 85 7.93 4.37 5.43
CA THR A 85 9.14 3.62 5.08
C THR A 85 9.86 3.06 6.30
N SER A 86 10.86 2.21 6.11
CA SER A 86 11.74 1.70 7.17
C SER A 86 13.01 2.54 7.28
N ILE A 87 13.57 2.63 8.47
CA ILE A 87 14.87 3.29 8.71
C ILE A 87 16.04 2.44 8.19
N ASP A 88 15.96 1.12 8.39
CA ASP A 88 16.93 0.14 7.93
C ASP A 88 16.27 -0.86 6.96
N THR A 89 16.88 -1.08 5.82
CA THR A 89 16.43 -2.04 4.81
C THR A 89 17.33 -3.28 4.72
N THR A 90 18.26 -3.43 5.66
CA THR A 90 19.15 -4.58 5.73
C THR A 90 18.37 -5.86 6.01
N GLY A 91 18.47 -6.85 5.13
CA GLY A 91 17.72 -8.11 5.26
C GLY A 91 16.28 -8.04 4.74
N PHE A 92 15.90 -7.00 4.00
CA PHE A 92 14.54 -6.83 3.48
C PHE A 92 14.01 -8.07 2.73
N TYR A 93 14.83 -8.71 1.91
CA TYR A 93 14.44 -9.89 1.13
C TYR A 93 14.52 -11.22 1.89
N MET A 94 14.84 -11.22 3.19
CA MET A 94 14.79 -12.42 4.02
C MET A 94 13.34 -12.74 4.38
N TRP A 95 12.82 -13.85 3.88
CA TRP A 95 11.41 -14.24 3.96
C TRP A 95 10.96 -14.70 5.37
N ASP A 96 11.91 -15.09 6.23
CA ASP A 96 11.71 -15.68 7.56
C ASP A 96 11.94 -14.69 8.72
N SER A 97 12.14 -13.43 8.41
CA SER A 97 12.48 -12.40 9.36
C SER A 97 11.79 -11.07 9.02
N GLY A 98 11.41 -10.30 10.03
CA GLY A 98 10.94 -8.91 9.88
C GLY A 98 12.02 -7.90 9.52
N ASN A 99 13.30 -8.29 9.60
CA ASN A 99 14.42 -7.37 9.37
C ASN A 99 14.33 -6.63 8.04
N GLY A 100 14.67 -5.37 8.03
CA GLY A 100 14.73 -4.51 6.86
C GLY A 100 13.38 -3.99 6.37
N GLY A 101 12.30 -4.16 7.13
CA GLY A 101 10.99 -3.67 6.74
C GLY A 101 10.05 -3.49 7.93
N TRP A 102 8.97 -2.77 7.72
CA TRP A 102 7.91 -2.49 8.71
C TRP A 102 6.65 -3.33 8.46
N ASN A 103 5.81 -3.50 9.47
CA ASN A 103 4.70 -4.46 9.46
C ASN A 103 3.35 -3.78 9.16
N ALA A 104 3.18 -3.20 7.99
CA ALA A 104 1.92 -2.68 7.48
C ALA A 104 1.10 -1.71 8.36
N ILE A 105 0.20 -0.96 7.73
CA ILE A 105 -0.98 -0.35 8.36
C ILE A 105 -2.15 -1.31 8.16
N THR A 106 -2.71 -1.80 9.26
CA THR A 106 -3.82 -2.77 9.27
C THR A 106 -5.11 -2.09 9.72
N PHE A 107 -6.11 -2.07 8.86
CA PHE A 107 -7.46 -1.58 9.14
C PHE A 107 -8.37 -2.78 9.44
N GLN A 108 -8.94 -2.83 10.63
CA GLN A 108 -9.76 -3.96 11.06
C GLN A 108 -11.11 -3.51 11.57
N ASN A 109 -12.19 -3.89 10.87
CA ASN A 109 -13.58 -3.56 11.20
C ASN A 109 -13.84 -2.05 11.33
N VAL A 110 -13.07 -1.23 10.62
CA VAL A 110 -13.22 0.24 10.63
C VAL A 110 -14.57 0.61 10.01
N LYS A 111 -15.34 1.47 10.70
CA LYS A 111 -16.68 1.89 10.30
C LYS A 111 -16.73 3.27 9.69
N THR A 112 -15.69 4.05 9.87
CA THR A 112 -15.54 5.38 9.27
C THR A 112 -14.87 5.26 7.89
N PRO A 113 -15.09 6.23 6.99
CA PRO A 113 -14.34 6.28 5.74
C PRO A 113 -12.83 6.31 5.98
N VAL A 114 -12.08 5.53 5.21
CA VAL A 114 -10.61 5.57 5.18
C VAL A 114 -10.17 6.33 3.95
N ARG A 115 -9.33 7.35 4.13
CA ARG A 115 -8.80 8.21 3.06
C ARG A 115 -7.28 8.20 3.07
N ILE A 116 -6.69 7.75 1.97
CA ILE A 116 -5.25 7.67 1.76
C ILE A 116 -4.94 8.29 0.41
N GLU A 117 -4.35 9.47 0.40
CA GLU A 117 -4.13 10.25 -0.81
C GLU A 117 -2.71 10.82 -0.84
N TYR A 118 -2.06 10.81 -2.01
CA TYR A 118 -0.69 11.28 -2.19
C TYR A 118 0.28 10.69 -1.17
N CYS A 119 0.24 9.36 -1.01
CA CYS A 119 1.09 8.63 -0.08
C CYS A 119 2.05 7.69 -0.82
N ASN A 120 3.29 7.61 -0.33
CA ASN A 120 4.30 6.67 -0.78
C ASN A 120 4.53 5.60 0.29
N PHE A 121 4.38 4.33 -0.09
CA PHE A 121 4.59 3.17 0.79
C PHE A 121 5.75 2.34 0.28
N SER A 122 6.82 2.24 1.05
CA SER A 122 7.99 1.43 0.69
C SER A 122 8.52 0.62 1.87
N TYR A 123 9.10 -0.53 1.56
CA TYR A 123 9.67 -1.46 2.53
C TYR A 123 8.70 -2.01 3.58
N GLY A 124 7.39 -1.99 3.25
CA GLY A 124 6.40 -2.75 4.00
C GLY A 124 6.64 -4.25 3.82
N LYS A 125 6.61 -5.02 4.91
CA LYS A 125 7.04 -6.41 4.91
C LYS A 125 6.08 -7.33 5.67
N ALA A 126 5.39 -8.22 4.95
CA ALA A 126 4.47 -9.20 5.51
C ALA A 126 5.14 -10.57 5.63
N VAL A 127 5.56 -10.94 6.82
CA VAL A 127 6.22 -12.22 7.16
C VAL A 127 5.65 -12.82 8.44
N ASN A 128 6.14 -13.97 8.86
CA ASN A 128 5.73 -14.69 10.09
C ASN A 128 4.23 -15.09 10.06
N GLU A 129 3.49 -14.81 11.13
CA GLU A 129 2.08 -15.22 11.25
C GLU A 129 1.14 -14.42 10.32
N MET A 130 1.44 -13.14 10.06
CA MET A 130 0.64 -12.26 9.21
C MET A 130 1.35 -12.00 7.86
N ARG A 131 1.37 -13.01 7.02
CA ARG A 131 2.05 -13.03 5.72
C ARG A 131 1.26 -12.35 4.57
N ARG A 132 0.44 -11.33 4.87
CA ARG A 132 -0.46 -10.69 3.91
C ARG A 132 -0.37 -9.18 4.02
N GLY A 133 -0.33 -8.47 2.89
CA GLY A 133 -0.30 -7.01 2.84
C GLY A 133 0.96 -6.42 3.45
N GLY A 134 2.01 -6.25 2.66
CA GLY A 134 3.27 -5.69 3.15
C GLY A 134 3.11 -4.25 3.63
N ALA A 135 2.43 -3.40 2.86
CA ALA A 135 2.20 -2.00 3.21
C ALA A 135 0.82 -1.76 3.82
N LEU A 136 -0.27 -2.20 3.18
CA LEU A 136 -1.64 -1.98 3.65
C LEU A 136 -2.42 -3.29 3.77
N ARG A 137 -3.27 -3.37 4.82
CA ARG A 137 -4.21 -4.48 5.05
C ARG A 137 -5.58 -3.95 5.41
N PHE A 138 -6.62 -4.46 4.76
CA PHE A 138 -8.01 -4.12 5.04
C PHE A 138 -8.81 -5.39 5.34
N PHE A 139 -9.47 -5.43 6.50
CA PHE A 139 -10.35 -6.51 6.93
C PHE A 139 -11.71 -5.95 7.35
N ASN A 140 -12.77 -6.27 6.60
CA ASN A 140 -14.14 -5.83 6.83
C ASN A 140 -14.25 -4.28 6.88
N VAL A 141 -13.79 -3.58 5.84
CA VAL A 141 -13.81 -2.13 5.70
C VAL A 141 -14.56 -1.75 4.41
N ASP A 142 -15.66 -1.02 4.53
CA ASP A 142 -16.60 -0.81 3.41
C ASP A 142 -16.42 0.51 2.65
N ASP A 143 -15.64 1.46 3.14
CA ASP A 143 -15.42 2.76 2.48
C ASP A 143 -13.94 3.14 2.50
N VAL A 144 -13.20 2.60 1.53
CA VAL A 144 -11.77 2.88 1.37
C VAL A 144 -11.55 3.63 0.07
N THR A 145 -10.92 4.80 0.14
CA THR A 145 -10.40 5.53 -1.01
C THR A 145 -8.89 5.63 -0.93
N ILE A 146 -8.23 5.21 -2.00
CA ILE A 146 -6.78 5.33 -2.19
C ILE A 146 -6.58 6.06 -3.50
N ASP A 147 -5.94 7.23 -3.47
CA ASP A 147 -5.75 8.05 -4.67
C ASP A 147 -4.35 8.67 -4.74
N ASN A 148 -3.78 8.73 -5.95
CA ASN A 148 -2.45 9.28 -6.20
C ASN A 148 -1.35 8.70 -5.28
N CYS A 149 -1.38 7.38 -5.04
CA CYS A 149 -0.43 6.70 -4.15
C CYS A 149 0.57 5.83 -4.92
N ARG A 150 1.73 5.59 -4.30
CA ARG A 150 2.77 4.70 -4.80
C ARG A 150 3.05 3.58 -3.81
N PHE A 151 3.09 2.35 -4.31
CA PHE A 151 3.40 1.13 -3.55
C PHE A 151 4.61 0.46 -4.19
N THR A 152 5.80 0.75 -3.67
CA THR A 152 7.05 0.26 -4.29
C THR A 152 7.95 -0.40 -3.27
N ASN A 153 8.69 -1.43 -3.71
CA ASN A 153 9.64 -2.14 -2.84
C ASN A 153 8.97 -2.69 -1.56
N ASN A 154 7.76 -3.27 -1.67
CA ASN A 154 7.14 -3.96 -0.55
C ASN A 154 7.29 -5.48 -0.72
N PHE A 155 7.22 -6.22 0.38
CA PHE A 155 7.47 -7.65 0.44
C PHE A 155 6.32 -8.41 1.08
N THR A 156 6.04 -9.61 0.54
CA THR A 156 5.14 -10.57 1.18
C THR A 156 5.67 -11.99 1.09
N SER A 157 5.46 -12.78 2.13
CA SER A 157 5.69 -14.23 2.06
C SER A 157 4.44 -15.03 1.71
N ALA A 158 3.30 -14.36 1.39
CA ALA A 158 2.08 -15.02 0.92
C ALA A 158 1.22 -14.19 -0.04
N LYS A 159 0.64 -13.03 0.36
CA LYS A 159 -0.38 -12.35 -0.44
C LYS A 159 -0.27 -10.84 -0.37
N GLY A 160 -0.24 -10.17 -1.55
CA GLY A 160 -0.31 -8.71 -1.66
C GLY A 160 0.85 -7.99 -0.99
N ALA A 161 1.99 -7.84 -1.63
CA ALA A 161 3.11 -7.11 -1.03
C ALA A 161 2.78 -5.63 -0.83
N GLY A 162 2.15 -4.98 -1.81
CA GLY A 162 1.67 -3.62 -1.67
C GLY A 162 0.40 -3.55 -0.81
N LEU A 163 -0.64 -4.32 -1.16
CA LEU A 163 -1.93 -4.27 -0.49
C LEU A 163 -2.61 -5.65 -0.44
N TYR A 164 -3.20 -5.96 0.70
CA TYR A 164 -4.15 -7.06 0.89
C TYR A 164 -5.48 -6.53 1.40
N ALA A 165 -6.59 -6.94 0.78
CA ALA A 165 -7.92 -6.63 1.29
C ALA A 165 -8.81 -7.89 1.32
N GLU A 166 -9.62 -8.00 2.37
CA GLU A 166 -10.59 -9.07 2.56
C GLU A 166 -11.92 -8.52 3.06
N ASN A 167 -13.05 -8.97 2.46
CA ASN A 167 -14.40 -8.53 2.77
C ASN A 167 -14.54 -7.01 2.83
N SER A 168 -14.02 -6.29 1.84
CA SER A 168 -13.91 -4.83 1.86
C SER A 168 -14.32 -4.21 0.53
N SER A 169 -14.66 -2.92 0.56
CA SER A 169 -15.01 -2.14 -0.63
C SER A 169 -14.01 -1.01 -0.84
N LEU A 170 -13.33 -1.03 -2.01
CA LEU A 170 -12.23 -0.12 -2.28
C LEU A 170 -12.44 0.63 -3.61
N LYS A 171 -12.15 1.92 -3.58
CA LYS A 171 -11.90 2.74 -4.76
C LYS A 171 -10.43 3.12 -4.78
N ILE A 172 -9.72 2.74 -5.85
CA ILE A 172 -8.28 2.96 -6.00
C ILE A 172 -8.04 3.65 -7.33
N THR A 173 -7.46 4.85 -7.30
CA THR A 173 -7.30 5.67 -8.50
C THR A 173 -5.91 6.27 -8.58
N ASN A 174 -5.39 6.46 -9.80
CA ASN A 174 -4.14 7.17 -10.07
C ASN A 174 -2.93 6.62 -9.31
N CYS A 175 -2.84 5.30 -9.12
CA CYS A 175 -1.78 4.69 -8.31
C CYS A 175 -0.75 3.93 -9.16
N GLU A 176 0.47 3.94 -8.65
CA GLU A 176 1.60 3.15 -9.14
C GLU A 176 1.89 2.01 -8.16
N VAL A 177 2.06 0.81 -8.69
CA VAL A 177 2.32 -0.41 -7.91
C VAL A 177 3.46 -1.15 -8.60
N GLY A 178 4.68 -0.95 -8.11
CA GLY A 178 5.87 -1.45 -8.79
C GLY A 178 6.94 -2.00 -7.86
N ASP A 179 7.85 -2.80 -8.41
CA ASP A 179 8.99 -3.35 -7.67
C ASP A 179 8.60 -4.11 -6.38
N ASN A 180 7.39 -4.63 -6.31
CA ASN A 180 6.97 -5.40 -5.14
C ASN A 180 7.36 -6.88 -5.32
N TYR A 181 7.81 -7.48 -4.23
CA TYR A 181 8.38 -8.80 -4.25
C TYR A 181 7.63 -9.78 -3.36
N GLY A 182 7.40 -10.98 -3.88
CA GLY A 182 6.79 -12.07 -3.14
C GLY A 182 7.60 -13.36 -3.23
N TYR A 183 7.89 -13.98 -2.09
CA TYR A 183 8.62 -15.23 -2.02
C TYR A 183 8.05 -16.17 -0.96
N ASN A 184 7.75 -17.41 -1.35
CA ASN A 184 7.24 -18.44 -0.46
C ASN A 184 7.98 -19.76 -0.67
N LEU A 185 8.49 -20.35 0.40
CA LEU A 185 9.11 -21.68 0.40
C LEU A 185 8.15 -22.82 0.76
N ASP A 186 7.02 -22.52 1.39
CA ASP A 186 6.12 -23.55 1.95
C ASP A 186 5.30 -24.29 0.88
N GLY A 187 5.49 -23.95 -0.41
CA GLY A 187 4.78 -24.56 -1.53
C GLY A 187 3.30 -24.16 -1.64
N GLU A 188 2.80 -23.28 -0.77
CA GLU A 188 1.47 -22.70 -0.91
C GLU A 188 1.49 -21.65 -2.04
N TYR A 189 0.42 -21.63 -2.83
CA TYR A 189 0.28 -20.63 -3.87
C TYR A 189 0.15 -19.23 -3.27
N MET A 190 1.06 -18.35 -3.68
CA MET A 190 0.93 -16.93 -3.42
C MET A 190 -0.15 -16.32 -4.32
N HIS A 191 -0.65 -15.17 -3.95
CA HIS A 191 -1.62 -14.45 -4.78
C HIS A 191 -1.37 -12.95 -4.73
N GLY A 192 -1.49 -12.29 -5.90
CA GLY A 192 -1.39 -10.85 -6.04
C GLY A 192 -0.10 -10.27 -5.48
N CYS A 193 0.97 -10.26 -6.25
CA CYS A 193 2.25 -9.73 -5.76
C CYS A 193 2.12 -8.23 -5.43
N GLY A 194 1.68 -7.44 -6.38
CA GLY A 194 1.34 -6.05 -6.11
C GLY A 194 0.16 -5.97 -5.14
N PHE A 195 -1.05 -6.27 -5.62
CA PHE A 195 -2.29 -6.20 -4.85
C PHE A 195 -3.06 -7.52 -4.84
N GLN A 196 -3.62 -7.88 -3.68
CA GLN A 196 -4.50 -9.02 -3.52
C GLN A 196 -5.83 -8.62 -2.89
N PHE A 197 -6.92 -9.06 -3.52
CA PHE A 197 -8.30 -8.88 -3.05
C PHE A 197 -9.00 -10.22 -2.86
N LEU A 198 -9.70 -10.39 -1.74
CA LEU A 198 -10.51 -11.56 -1.42
C LEU A 198 -11.90 -11.13 -0.97
N LYS A 199 -12.95 -11.56 -1.69
CA LYS A 199 -14.36 -11.23 -1.38
C LYS A 199 -14.61 -9.70 -1.28
N CYS A 200 -14.04 -8.95 -2.20
CA CYS A 200 -14.10 -7.48 -2.20
C CYS A 200 -14.96 -6.94 -3.35
N THR A 201 -15.42 -5.71 -3.19
CA THR A 201 -15.85 -4.86 -4.30
C THR A 201 -14.74 -3.87 -4.61
N VAL A 202 -14.19 -3.94 -5.83
CA VAL A 202 -13.01 -3.17 -6.20
C VAL A 202 -13.26 -2.35 -7.45
N ASN A 203 -13.10 -1.04 -7.34
CA ASN A 203 -13.10 -0.11 -8.47
C ASN A 203 -11.70 0.50 -8.62
N MET A 204 -11.07 0.26 -9.76
CA MET A 204 -9.74 0.79 -10.10
C MET A 204 -9.80 1.64 -11.36
N GLU A 205 -9.09 2.76 -11.35
CA GLU A 205 -8.96 3.63 -12.50
C GLU A 205 -7.58 4.30 -12.55
N ASN A 206 -6.99 4.43 -13.76
CA ASN A 206 -5.66 5.01 -13.95
C ASN A 206 -4.57 4.31 -13.12
N MET A 207 -4.43 3.01 -13.26
CA MET A 207 -3.46 2.22 -12.50
C MET A 207 -2.24 1.86 -13.33
N TYR A 208 -1.06 1.86 -12.71
CA TYR A 208 0.17 1.35 -13.31
C TYR A 208 0.78 0.27 -12.42
N PHE A 209 0.76 -0.98 -12.90
CA PHE A 209 1.36 -2.14 -12.23
C PHE A 209 2.57 -2.61 -13.01
N HIS A 210 3.78 -2.53 -12.41
CA HIS A 210 5.00 -2.88 -13.13
C HIS A 210 6.03 -3.57 -12.23
N ASP A 211 6.90 -4.37 -12.83
CA ASP A 211 8.05 -5.01 -12.17
C ASP A 211 7.71 -5.75 -10.85
N ASN A 212 6.46 -6.20 -10.70
CA ASN A 212 6.08 -7.00 -9.53
C ASN A 212 6.48 -8.46 -9.75
N ILE A 213 7.27 -9.03 -8.83
CA ILE A 213 7.88 -10.35 -8.97
C ILE A 213 7.42 -11.29 -7.86
N CYS A 214 6.74 -12.37 -8.23
CA CYS A 214 6.37 -13.46 -7.32
C CYS A 214 6.88 -14.81 -7.82
N THR A 215 7.46 -15.60 -6.93
CA THR A 215 8.05 -16.90 -7.30
C THR A 215 7.02 -17.97 -7.64
N VAL A 216 5.88 -18.03 -6.93
CA VAL A 216 4.77 -18.98 -7.20
C VAL A 216 3.45 -18.27 -6.92
N ALA A 217 2.81 -17.67 -7.92
CA ALA A 217 1.61 -16.87 -7.68
C ALA A 217 0.60 -16.88 -8.83
N TYR A 218 -0.62 -16.42 -8.50
CA TYR A 218 -1.61 -15.90 -9.43
C TYR A 218 -1.68 -14.38 -9.28
N GLY A 219 -1.59 -13.65 -10.42
CA GLY A 219 -1.64 -12.19 -10.47
C GLY A 219 -0.36 -11.53 -9.97
N GLY A 220 0.63 -11.34 -10.85
CA GLY A 220 1.85 -10.60 -10.51
C GLY A 220 1.54 -9.16 -10.13
N GLY A 221 0.83 -8.42 -10.97
CA GLY A 221 0.37 -7.07 -10.68
C GLY A 221 -0.78 -7.07 -9.66
N ALA A 222 -1.91 -7.70 -10.00
CA ALA A 222 -3.09 -7.78 -9.13
C ALA A 222 -3.81 -9.11 -9.23
N ASN A 223 -4.42 -9.57 -8.13
CA ASN A 223 -5.28 -10.74 -8.12
C ASN A 223 -6.60 -10.47 -7.38
N PHE A 224 -7.71 -10.91 -7.99
CA PHE A 224 -9.06 -10.77 -7.48
C PHE A 224 -9.68 -12.16 -7.28
N ASP A 225 -10.03 -12.50 -6.06
CA ASP A 225 -10.60 -13.78 -5.69
C ASP A 225 -11.98 -13.57 -5.09
N SER A 226 -13.02 -14.11 -5.76
CA SER A 226 -14.42 -13.95 -5.33
C SER A 226 -14.83 -12.46 -5.22
N CYS A 227 -14.45 -11.63 -6.16
CA CYS A 227 -14.62 -10.17 -6.12
C CYS A 227 -15.56 -9.66 -7.22
N ALA A 228 -16.29 -8.59 -6.92
CA ALA A 228 -16.84 -7.69 -7.92
C ALA A 228 -15.73 -6.72 -8.37
N VAL A 229 -15.46 -6.67 -9.67
CA VAL A 229 -14.28 -5.99 -10.21
C VAL A 229 -14.65 -5.01 -11.31
N ASN A 230 -14.21 -3.79 -11.17
CA ASN A 230 -14.24 -2.80 -12.25
C ASN A 230 -12.86 -2.17 -12.40
N VAL A 231 -12.17 -2.47 -13.51
CA VAL A 231 -10.86 -1.92 -13.84
C VAL A 231 -10.97 -1.14 -15.13
N ASN A 232 -10.68 0.14 -15.09
CA ASN A 232 -10.68 1.03 -16.24
C ASN A 232 -9.38 1.84 -16.31
N ARG A 233 -8.77 1.90 -17.50
CA ARG A 233 -7.50 2.58 -17.73
C ARG A 233 -6.39 2.07 -16.79
N ALA A 234 -5.87 0.89 -17.09
CA ALA A 234 -4.74 0.33 -16.36
C ALA A 234 -3.65 -0.16 -17.31
N ILE A 235 -2.41 -0.10 -16.85
CA ILE A 235 -1.26 -0.69 -17.53
C ILE A 235 -0.66 -1.74 -16.58
N PHE A 236 -0.44 -2.94 -17.12
CA PHE A 236 0.32 -4.00 -16.47
C PHE A 236 1.54 -4.29 -17.31
N GLU A 237 2.73 -4.02 -16.80
CA GLU A 237 3.98 -4.09 -17.55
C GLU A 237 5.08 -4.82 -16.75
N ASP A 238 5.84 -5.68 -17.42
CA ASP A 238 7.03 -6.35 -16.89
C ASP A 238 6.79 -7.11 -15.56
N ASN A 239 5.55 -7.51 -15.26
CA ASN A 239 5.28 -8.33 -14.07
C ASN A 239 5.65 -9.79 -14.31
N LEU A 240 6.25 -10.44 -13.32
CA LEU A 240 6.74 -11.82 -13.40
C LEU A 240 6.12 -12.72 -12.31
N THR A 241 5.52 -13.84 -12.75
CA THR A 241 5.02 -14.86 -11.80
C THR A 241 4.85 -16.22 -12.49
N THR A 242 4.30 -17.18 -11.77
CA THR A 242 3.99 -18.51 -12.31
C THR A 242 2.71 -18.49 -13.17
N ASN A 243 1.66 -17.78 -12.73
CA ASN A 243 0.38 -17.73 -13.42
C ASN A 243 -0.21 -16.31 -13.41
N ALA A 244 -0.81 -15.87 -14.52
CA ALA A 244 -1.45 -14.57 -14.65
C ALA A 244 -0.53 -13.39 -14.27
N ALA A 245 0.56 -13.21 -14.96
CA ALA A 245 1.59 -12.25 -14.54
C ALA A 245 1.07 -10.80 -14.43
N GLY A 246 0.22 -10.34 -15.33
CA GLY A 246 -0.44 -9.05 -15.20
C GLY A 246 -1.55 -9.13 -14.15
N MET A 247 -2.67 -9.81 -14.47
CA MET A 247 -3.88 -9.82 -13.64
C MET A 247 -4.51 -11.21 -13.53
N GLY A 248 -4.81 -11.64 -12.30
CA GLY A 248 -5.56 -12.85 -11.99
C GLY A 248 -6.98 -12.57 -11.54
N ILE A 249 -7.97 -13.31 -12.05
CA ILE A 249 -9.36 -13.29 -11.57
C ILE A 249 -9.78 -14.71 -11.28
N GLN A 250 -10.16 -14.98 -10.03
CA GLN A 250 -10.49 -16.32 -9.56
C GLN A 250 -11.85 -16.35 -8.88
N ARG A 251 -12.61 -17.43 -9.07
CA ARG A 251 -13.88 -17.70 -8.37
C ARG A 251 -14.90 -16.55 -8.39
N SER A 252 -14.84 -15.67 -9.39
CA SER A 252 -15.68 -14.47 -9.48
C SER A 252 -16.92 -14.67 -10.37
N ASN A 253 -17.36 -15.90 -10.62
CA ASN A 253 -18.46 -16.22 -11.55
C ASN A 253 -19.81 -15.60 -11.17
N ASN A 254 -20.02 -15.35 -9.87
CA ASN A 254 -21.27 -14.76 -9.35
C ASN A 254 -21.14 -13.24 -9.11
N TYR A 255 -20.02 -12.63 -9.55
CA TYR A 255 -19.73 -11.23 -9.34
C TYR A 255 -19.61 -10.51 -10.66
N GLU A 256 -20.00 -9.23 -10.69
CA GLU A 256 -19.83 -8.41 -11.86
C GLU A 256 -18.34 -8.12 -12.09
N THR A 257 -17.87 -8.38 -13.32
CA THR A 257 -16.49 -8.08 -13.74
C THR A 257 -16.51 -7.21 -14.97
N LYS A 258 -15.94 -6.02 -14.87
CA LYS A 258 -15.74 -5.08 -15.98
C LYS A 258 -14.26 -4.75 -16.11
N ILE A 259 -13.70 -4.95 -17.30
CA ILE A 259 -12.31 -4.61 -17.61
C ILE A 259 -12.33 -3.84 -18.93
N SER A 260 -11.84 -2.62 -18.91
CA SER A 260 -11.83 -1.74 -20.07
C SER A 260 -10.57 -0.89 -20.13
N ASN A 261 -10.11 -0.59 -21.34
CA ASN A 261 -8.95 0.27 -21.59
C ASN A 261 -7.69 -0.19 -20.82
N VAL A 262 -7.43 -1.51 -20.81
CA VAL A 262 -6.29 -2.10 -20.10
C VAL A 262 -5.24 -2.55 -21.11
N LEU A 263 -4.00 -2.15 -20.88
CA LEU A 263 -2.82 -2.58 -21.63
C LEU A 263 -2.03 -3.60 -20.81
N PHE A 264 -1.66 -4.71 -21.45
CA PHE A 264 -0.71 -5.68 -20.91
C PHE A 264 0.52 -5.71 -21.81
N HIS A 265 1.69 -5.44 -21.24
CA HIS A 265 2.94 -5.39 -21.97
C HIS A 265 4.02 -6.18 -21.21
N ASN A 266 4.77 -7.03 -21.91
CA ASN A 266 5.91 -7.80 -21.39
C ASN A 266 5.68 -8.61 -20.09
N ASN A 267 4.43 -8.89 -19.68
CA ASN A 267 4.20 -9.70 -18.48
C ASN A 267 4.56 -11.16 -18.74
N ILE A 268 5.33 -11.78 -17.85
CA ILE A 268 5.86 -13.14 -18.02
C ILE A 268 5.26 -14.09 -16.99
N ALA A 269 4.49 -15.07 -17.46
CA ALA A 269 3.99 -16.17 -16.65
C ALA A 269 4.63 -17.50 -17.11
N ASN A 270 5.11 -18.29 -16.16
CA ASN A 270 5.76 -19.56 -16.48
C ASN A 270 4.79 -20.65 -16.95
N HIS A 271 3.50 -20.58 -16.54
CA HIS A 271 2.49 -21.61 -16.89
C HIS A 271 1.27 -21.03 -17.64
N TYR A 272 0.48 -20.11 -17.05
CA TYR A 272 -0.77 -19.64 -17.64
C TYR A 272 -0.84 -18.11 -17.71
N GLY A 273 -1.25 -17.59 -18.88
CA GLY A 273 -1.67 -16.21 -19.08
C GLY A 273 -0.65 -15.15 -18.66
N GLY A 274 0.32 -14.83 -19.53
CA GLY A 274 1.24 -13.73 -19.28
C GLY A 274 0.51 -12.43 -18.99
N ALA A 275 -0.51 -12.09 -19.77
CA ALA A 275 -1.32 -10.89 -19.56
C ALA A 275 -2.34 -11.09 -18.41
N MET A 276 -3.29 -11.99 -18.60
CA MET A 276 -4.39 -12.24 -17.66
C MET A 276 -4.78 -13.72 -17.65
N ALA A 277 -5.20 -14.22 -16.50
CA ALA A 277 -5.88 -15.50 -16.40
C ALA A 277 -7.16 -15.40 -15.58
N MET A 278 -8.20 -16.09 -16.05
CA MET A 278 -9.47 -16.23 -15.34
C MET A 278 -9.66 -17.69 -14.96
N ALA A 279 -9.77 -17.99 -13.68
CA ALA A 279 -10.02 -19.31 -13.17
C ALA A 279 -11.43 -19.40 -12.57
N THR A 280 -12.27 -20.25 -13.20
CA THR A 280 -13.67 -20.44 -12.82
C THR A 280 -13.89 -21.65 -11.94
N SER A 281 -12.84 -22.31 -11.45
CA SER A 281 -12.99 -23.53 -10.68
C SER A 281 -13.83 -23.29 -9.43
N SER A 282 -15.09 -23.70 -9.50
CA SER A 282 -15.81 -24.13 -8.32
C SER A 282 -15.22 -25.47 -7.87
N PRO A 283 -15.10 -25.72 -6.59
CA PRO A 283 -14.82 -27.06 -6.09
C PRO A 283 -15.95 -28.00 -6.44
#